data_4964ddb6c39d858735a4a241a4cf9bc2
#
_entry.id   4964ddb6c39d858735a4a241a4cf9bc2
#
_cell.length_a   1.000
_cell.length_b   1.000
_cell.length_c   1.000
_cell.angle_alpha   90.00
_cell.angle_beta   90.00
_cell.angle_gamma   90.00
#
_symmetry.space_group_name_H-M   'P 1'
#
loop_
_entity.id
_entity.type
_entity.pdbx_description
1 polymer ?
#
loop_
_entity_poly.entity_id
_entity_poly.type
_entity_poly.pdbx_seq_one_letter_code
_entity_poly.pdbx_strand_id
1 'polypeptide(L)'
;MVAEELADGRRQVQFGHATASLSSGRHFVSAPLYATYSATGFNGAAVRFQRHVRDHVVQGARTPRPVHYNCWEAVYFKHDLDELKAIASQAAGLGAERFVLDDGWFGRRDDDTSSLGDWVIDKRKYPDGLTPLIDHIKALGMEFGIWFEPEMVNEDSDLCRAHPDWVLGHADQIRGRQQLVLDMSNQEVRDYLYAHIADVLKNNDIGYIKWDHNRILPVVDAEQA
;
A
#
# COMPACT_ATOMS: atom_id res chain seq x y z
N MET A 1 10.88 -3.95 -18.80
CA MET A 1 12.32 -4.10 -19.12
C MET A 1 12.46 -5.24 -20.11
N VAL A 2 13.13 -5.02 -21.23
CA VAL A 2 13.47 -6.04 -22.21
C VAL A 2 15.00 -6.09 -22.31
N ALA A 3 15.57 -7.30 -22.29
CA ALA A 3 16.99 -7.52 -22.52
C ALA A 3 17.13 -8.46 -23.73
N GLU A 4 17.93 -8.06 -24.68
CA GLU A 4 18.11 -8.82 -25.92
C GLU A 4 19.57 -8.78 -26.39
N GLU A 5 19.95 -9.80 -27.15
CA GLU A 5 21.20 -9.83 -27.88
C GLU A 5 20.89 -9.65 -29.39
N LEU A 6 21.48 -8.63 -29.97
CA LEU A 6 21.27 -8.28 -31.36
C LEU A 6 22.08 -9.23 -32.28
N ALA A 7 21.70 -9.31 -33.56
CA ALA A 7 22.33 -10.15 -34.54
C ALA A 7 23.84 -9.87 -34.74
N ASP A 8 24.32 -8.70 -34.37
CA ASP A 8 25.71 -8.27 -34.40
C ASP A 8 26.47 -8.55 -33.09
N GLY A 9 25.86 -9.27 -32.14
CA GLY A 9 26.44 -9.64 -30.85
C GLY A 9 26.38 -8.54 -29.78
N ARG A 10 25.81 -7.37 -30.07
CA ARG A 10 25.58 -6.34 -29.05
C ARG A 10 24.46 -6.77 -28.12
N ARG A 11 24.61 -6.47 -26.85
CA ARG A 11 23.56 -6.64 -25.82
C ARG A 11 22.96 -5.31 -25.50
N GLN A 12 21.63 -5.25 -25.55
CA GLN A 12 20.90 -4.06 -25.14
C GLN A 12 19.87 -4.36 -24.08
N VAL A 13 19.60 -3.36 -23.26
CA VAL A 13 18.53 -3.38 -22.26
C VAL A 13 17.65 -2.19 -22.51
N GLN A 14 16.37 -2.43 -22.72
CA GLN A 14 15.38 -1.40 -22.95
C GLN A 14 14.48 -1.23 -21.71
N PHE A 15 14.26 0.02 -21.35
CA PHE A 15 13.31 0.40 -20.32
C PHE A 15 12.28 1.31 -20.96
N GLY A 16 11.01 0.99 -20.76
CA GLY A 16 9.91 1.78 -21.26
C GLY A 16 8.79 1.86 -20.23
N HIS A 17 8.01 2.89 -20.31
CA HIS A 17 6.71 2.95 -19.65
C HIS A 17 5.74 2.12 -20.48
N ALA A 18 5.09 1.11 -19.91
CA ALA A 18 4.34 0.11 -20.65
C ALA A 18 3.10 0.70 -21.36
N THR A 19 2.57 1.84 -20.93
CA THR A 19 1.27 2.38 -21.38
C THR A 19 1.18 3.91 -21.33
N ALA A 20 2.27 4.66 -21.26
CA ALA A 20 2.17 6.11 -21.23
C ALA A 20 1.95 6.66 -22.65
N SER A 21 0.77 7.23 -22.93
CA SER A 21 0.64 8.19 -24.00
C SER A 21 1.35 9.49 -23.57
N LEU A 22 2.41 9.83 -24.28
CA LEU A 22 3.11 11.08 -24.05
C LEU A 22 2.37 12.18 -24.83
N SER A 23 1.78 13.14 -24.11
CA SER A 23 1.35 14.38 -24.74
C SER A 23 2.57 15.07 -25.38
N SER A 24 2.38 15.70 -26.53
CA SER A 24 3.43 16.42 -27.26
C SER A 24 3.99 17.56 -26.38
N GLY A 25 5.04 17.29 -25.66
CA GLY A 25 5.77 18.24 -24.84
C GLY A 25 7.20 18.38 -25.32
N ARG A 26 7.85 19.49 -25.02
CA ARG A 26 9.26 19.73 -25.37
C ARG A 26 10.24 18.99 -24.46
N HIS A 27 9.78 18.41 -23.36
CA HIS A 27 10.64 17.79 -22.35
C HIS A 27 9.89 16.67 -21.62
N PHE A 28 10.52 15.50 -21.52
CA PHE A 28 10.04 14.35 -20.75
C PHE A 28 11.14 13.91 -19.77
N VAL A 29 10.79 13.75 -18.52
CA VAL A 29 11.69 13.25 -17.48
C VAL A 29 11.16 11.88 -17.04
N SER A 30 11.92 10.83 -17.33
CA SER A 30 11.61 9.48 -16.83
C SER A 30 11.92 9.36 -15.36
N ALA A 31 11.36 8.35 -14.70
CA ALA A 31 11.86 7.93 -13.40
C ALA A 31 13.37 7.56 -13.49
N PRO A 32 14.15 7.77 -12.41
CA PRO A 32 15.56 7.40 -12.40
C PRO A 32 15.77 5.91 -12.68
N LEU A 33 16.70 5.60 -13.55
CA LEU A 33 17.15 4.24 -13.81
C LEU A 33 18.44 3.97 -13.06
N TYR A 34 18.46 2.92 -12.27
CA TYR A 34 19.63 2.48 -11.53
C TYR A 34 20.22 1.21 -12.16
N ALA A 35 21.51 1.20 -12.41
CA ALA A 35 22.24 0.05 -12.94
C ALA A 35 23.52 -0.18 -12.14
N THR A 36 23.95 -1.44 -12.08
CA THR A 36 25.22 -1.80 -11.46
C THR A 36 25.93 -2.89 -12.24
N TYR A 37 27.26 -2.93 -12.12
CA TYR A 37 28.09 -4.00 -12.65
C TYR A 37 28.73 -4.78 -11.49
N SER A 38 28.88 -6.09 -11.67
CA SER A 38 29.60 -6.95 -10.71
C SER A 38 30.43 -8.00 -11.44
N ALA A 39 31.73 -8.03 -11.12
CA ALA A 39 32.64 -9.09 -11.58
C ALA A 39 32.48 -10.40 -10.77
N THR A 40 31.72 -10.37 -9.66
CA THR A 40 31.50 -11.53 -8.75
C THR A 40 30.08 -12.11 -8.89
N GLY A 41 29.44 -11.91 -10.04
CA GLY A 41 28.11 -12.46 -10.33
C GLY A 41 26.96 -11.70 -9.66
N PHE A 42 25.77 -12.31 -9.66
CA PHE A 42 24.54 -11.68 -9.17
C PHE A 42 24.58 -11.30 -7.70
N ASN A 43 25.21 -12.08 -6.83
CA ASN A 43 25.35 -11.73 -5.41
C ASN A 43 26.08 -10.40 -5.23
N GLY A 44 27.15 -10.16 -5.99
CA GLY A 44 27.86 -8.88 -5.93
C GLY A 44 27.00 -7.71 -6.41
N ALA A 45 26.19 -7.90 -7.44
CA ALA A 45 25.23 -6.90 -7.90
C ALA A 45 24.14 -6.64 -6.86
N ALA A 46 23.54 -7.70 -6.30
CA ALA A 46 22.51 -7.60 -5.27
C ALA A 46 23.00 -6.84 -4.03
N VAL A 47 24.20 -7.17 -3.53
CA VAL A 47 24.81 -6.47 -2.38
C VAL A 47 25.00 -4.97 -2.67
N ARG A 48 25.39 -4.59 -3.89
CA ARG A 48 25.53 -3.18 -4.27
C ARG A 48 24.19 -2.44 -4.24
N PHE A 49 23.12 -3.03 -4.80
CA PHE A 49 21.77 -2.47 -4.73
C PHE A 49 21.27 -2.38 -3.30
N GLN A 50 21.43 -3.43 -2.50
CA GLN A 50 21.04 -3.41 -1.08
C GLN A 50 21.74 -2.30 -0.30
N ARG A 51 23.03 -2.10 -0.54
CA ARG A 51 23.79 -0.98 0.07
C ARG A 51 23.26 0.37 -0.40
N HIS A 52 23.03 0.53 -1.70
CA HIS A 52 22.48 1.78 -2.24
C HIS A 52 21.10 2.08 -1.61
N VAL A 53 20.20 1.10 -1.57
CA VAL A 53 18.88 1.26 -0.95
C VAL A 53 19.01 1.63 0.52
N ARG A 54 19.84 0.91 1.28
CA ARG A 54 20.07 1.18 2.69
C ARG A 54 20.64 2.57 2.96
N ASP A 55 21.64 2.98 2.16
CA ASP A 55 22.42 4.19 2.45
C ASP A 55 21.83 5.47 1.86
N HIS A 56 20.95 5.35 0.82
CA HIS A 56 20.46 6.50 0.05
C HIS A 56 18.96 6.57 -0.15
N VAL A 57 18.22 5.47 0.06
CA VAL A 57 16.77 5.43 -0.21
C VAL A 57 15.97 5.29 1.07
N VAL A 58 16.34 4.36 1.94
CA VAL A 58 15.59 4.07 3.16
C VAL A 58 15.98 5.02 4.28
N GLN A 59 15.02 5.83 4.72
CA GLN A 59 15.21 6.63 5.95
C GLN A 59 15.21 5.70 7.17
N GLY A 60 16.07 6.00 8.15
CA GLY A 60 16.16 5.19 9.37
C GLY A 60 16.68 3.76 9.17
N ALA A 61 17.40 3.49 8.07
CA ALA A 61 17.88 2.14 7.72
C ALA A 61 18.78 1.47 8.78
N ARG A 62 19.35 2.26 9.68
CA ARG A 62 20.20 1.78 10.78
C ARG A 62 19.43 1.51 12.07
N THR A 63 18.16 1.89 12.14
CA THR A 63 17.29 1.56 13.27
C THR A 63 16.91 0.09 13.21
N PRO A 64 17.01 -0.66 14.30
CA PRO A 64 16.54 -2.05 14.34
C PRO A 64 15.09 -2.15 13.86
N ARG A 65 14.79 -3.18 13.10
CA ARG A 65 13.43 -3.44 12.65
C ARG A 65 12.66 -4.16 13.73
N PRO A 66 11.55 -3.59 14.22
CA PRO A 66 10.72 -4.27 15.19
C PRO A 66 10.18 -5.61 14.66
N VAL A 67 10.11 -6.61 15.51
CA VAL A 67 9.36 -7.83 15.23
C VAL A 67 7.88 -7.47 15.31
N HIS A 68 7.15 -7.58 14.20
CA HIS A 68 5.74 -7.24 14.20
C HIS A 68 4.83 -8.44 13.99
N TYR A 69 3.68 -8.39 14.63
CA TYR A 69 2.54 -9.26 14.44
C TYR A 69 1.49 -8.53 13.60
N ASN A 70 1.02 -9.16 12.54
CA ASN A 70 -0.09 -8.66 11.73
C ASN A 70 -1.31 -9.54 11.97
N CYS A 71 -2.48 -8.92 12.22
CA CYS A 71 -3.67 -9.67 12.62
C CYS A 71 -4.44 -10.33 11.46
N TRP A 72 -4.06 -10.09 10.19
CA TRP A 72 -4.81 -10.54 9.02
C TRP A 72 -5.16 -12.03 9.07
N GLU A 73 -4.17 -12.89 9.18
CA GLU A 73 -4.35 -14.35 9.16
C GLU A 73 -5.11 -14.89 10.39
N ALA A 74 -5.22 -14.09 11.47
CA ALA A 74 -5.94 -14.52 12.65
C ALA A 74 -7.44 -14.22 12.56
N VAL A 75 -7.83 -13.05 12.01
CA VAL A 75 -9.21 -12.56 12.10
C VAL A 75 -9.83 -12.17 10.75
N TYR A 76 -9.00 -11.98 9.71
CA TYR A 76 -9.43 -11.41 8.43
C TYR A 76 -10.27 -10.14 8.66
N PHE A 77 -11.48 -10.06 8.09
CA PHE A 77 -12.40 -8.92 8.25
C PHE A 77 -13.20 -8.93 9.56
N LYS A 78 -13.11 -9.99 10.37
CA LYS A 78 -13.90 -10.15 11.60
C LYS A 78 -13.20 -9.50 12.78
N HIS A 79 -13.18 -8.18 12.77
CA HIS A 79 -12.58 -7.40 13.85
C HIS A 79 -13.52 -7.35 15.06
N ASP A 80 -13.16 -8.06 16.11
CA ASP A 80 -13.72 -7.94 17.45
C ASP A 80 -12.68 -7.35 18.38
N LEU A 81 -13.06 -6.32 19.16
CA LEU A 81 -12.10 -5.56 19.98
C LEU A 81 -11.47 -6.41 21.09
N ASP A 82 -12.26 -7.28 21.73
CA ASP A 82 -11.76 -8.10 22.84
C ASP A 82 -10.88 -9.23 22.31
N GLU A 83 -11.24 -9.81 21.17
CA GLU A 83 -10.42 -10.80 20.48
C GLU A 83 -9.08 -10.21 20.04
N LEU A 84 -9.09 -9.02 19.42
CA LEU A 84 -7.87 -8.32 19.00
C LEU A 84 -6.95 -8.00 20.20
N LYS A 85 -7.51 -7.58 21.35
CA LYS A 85 -6.75 -7.36 22.58
C LYS A 85 -6.14 -8.66 23.13
N ALA A 86 -6.88 -9.76 23.09
CA ALA A 86 -6.39 -11.06 23.53
C ALA A 86 -5.22 -11.54 22.65
N ILE A 87 -5.37 -11.41 21.32
CA ILE A 87 -4.30 -11.73 20.34
C ILE A 87 -3.08 -10.84 20.56
N ALA A 88 -3.26 -9.53 20.78
CA ALA A 88 -2.16 -8.61 21.05
C ALA A 88 -1.39 -9.00 22.32
N SER A 89 -2.09 -9.43 23.37
CA SER A 89 -1.47 -9.90 24.61
C SER A 89 -0.64 -11.16 24.40
N GLN A 90 -1.13 -12.10 23.59
CA GLN A 90 -0.38 -13.30 23.22
C GLN A 90 0.85 -12.97 22.38
N ALA A 91 0.70 -12.09 21.37
CA ALA A 91 1.80 -11.65 20.52
C ALA A 91 2.92 -10.97 21.31
N ALA A 92 2.56 -10.10 22.26
CA ALA A 92 3.53 -9.48 23.19
C ALA A 92 4.27 -10.53 24.02
N GLY A 93 3.56 -11.53 24.54
CA GLY A 93 4.16 -12.66 25.30
C GLY A 93 5.12 -13.50 24.46
N LEU A 94 4.99 -13.51 23.15
CA LEU A 94 5.90 -14.18 22.19
C LEU A 94 7.05 -13.28 21.75
N GLY A 95 7.09 -12.01 22.20
CA GLY A 95 8.16 -11.07 21.89
C GLY A 95 7.90 -10.18 20.67
N ALA A 96 6.65 -10.03 20.24
CA ALA A 96 6.31 -9.02 19.24
C ALA A 96 6.52 -7.60 19.83
N GLU A 97 7.02 -6.71 19.00
CA GLU A 97 7.34 -5.33 19.35
C GLU A 97 6.39 -4.33 18.68
N ARG A 98 5.62 -4.80 17.70
CA ARG A 98 4.61 -4.03 16.95
C ARG A 98 3.40 -4.91 16.65
N PHE A 99 2.20 -4.36 16.79
CA PHE A 99 0.94 -4.96 16.35
C PHE A 99 0.36 -4.18 15.18
N VAL A 100 0.06 -4.84 14.07
CA VAL A 100 -0.50 -4.21 12.87
C VAL A 100 -1.97 -4.63 12.71
N LEU A 101 -2.87 -3.65 12.81
CA LEU A 101 -4.27 -3.79 12.45
C LEU A 101 -4.40 -3.77 10.93
N ASP A 102 -4.81 -4.89 10.35
CA ASP A 102 -4.90 -5.08 8.90
C ASP A 102 -6.26 -4.68 8.33
N ASP A 103 -6.57 -5.07 7.08
CA ASP A 103 -7.79 -4.76 6.35
C ASP A 103 -9.05 -5.11 7.17
N GLY A 104 -10.09 -4.24 7.11
CA GLY A 104 -11.36 -4.48 7.79
C GLY A 104 -11.72 -3.48 8.90
N TRP A 105 -10.87 -2.47 9.18
CA TRP A 105 -11.11 -1.49 10.25
C TRP A 105 -12.00 -0.30 9.85
N PHE A 106 -12.27 -0.12 8.55
CA PHE A 106 -12.90 1.08 7.97
C PHE A 106 -14.21 0.78 7.25
N GLY A 107 -15.04 1.81 7.04
CA GLY A 107 -16.26 1.79 6.25
C GLY A 107 -17.26 0.71 6.73
N ARG A 108 -17.66 -0.15 5.82
CA ARG A 108 -18.42 -1.40 6.06
C ARG A 108 -17.66 -2.61 5.51
N ARG A 109 -16.38 -2.62 5.75
CA ARG A 109 -15.43 -3.60 5.23
C ARG A 109 -15.58 -4.94 5.97
N ASP A 110 -16.57 -5.74 5.59
CA ASP A 110 -16.84 -7.07 6.16
C ASP A 110 -16.35 -8.21 5.26
N ASP A 111 -15.96 -7.86 4.01
CA ASP A 111 -15.32 -8.71 3.03
C ASP A 111 -14.57 -7.85 1.99
N ASP A 112 -14.02 -8.45 0.93
CA ASP A 112 -13.23 -7.75 -0.11
C ASP A 112 -14.07 -7.10 -1.21
N THR A 113 -15.41 -7.14 -1.13
CA THR A 113 -16.31 -6.63 -2.17
C THR A 113 -16.75 -5.19 -1.94
N SER A 114 -16.57 -4.64 -0.73
CA SER A 114 -17.12 -3.34 -0.34
C SER A 114 -16.13 -2.46 0.41
N SER A 115 -16.42 -1.15 0.41
CA SER A 115 -15.83 -0.08 1.23
C SER A 115 -14.34 0.21 1.02
N LEU A 116 -13.62 -0.47 0.15
CA LEU A 116 -12.25 -0.05 -0.16
C LEU A 116 -12.28 1.36 -0.77
N GLY A 117 -11.55 2.29 -0.16
CA GLY A 117 -11.60 3.72 -0.46
C GLY A 117 -12.25 4.58 0.62
N ASP A 118 -13.10 3.99 1.46
CA ASP A 118 -13.83 4.67 2.55
C ASP A 118 -12.99 4.67 3.83
N TRP A 119 -11.94 5.46 3.88
CA TRP A 119 -10.96 5.47 4.98
C TRP A 119 -11.49 6.14 6.24
N VAL A 120 -12.65 5.66 6.74
CA VAL A 120 -13.31 6.13 7.97
C VAL A 120 -13.49 4.95 8.92
N ILE A 121 -13.11 5.11 10.18
CA ILE A 121 -13.20 4.05 11.19
C ILE A 121 -14.62 3.49 11.28
N ASP A 122 -14.78 2.18 11.17
CA ASP A 122 -16.05 1.50 11.30
C ASP A 122 -16.56 1.55 12.75
N LYS A 123 -17.55 2.38 13.00
CA LYS A 123 -18.16 2.54 14.33
C LYS A 123 -18.95 1.33 14.83
N ARG A 124 -19.27 0.37 13.96
CA ARG A 124 -19.89 -0.90 14.37
C ARG A 124 -18.87 -1.80 15.09
N LYS A 125 -17.61 -1.82 14.58
CA LYS A 125 -16.48 -2.60 15.13
C LYS A 125 -15.75 -1.82 16.23
N TYR A 126 -15.66 -0.51 16.07
CA TYR A 126 -14.92 0.40 16.96
C TYR A 126 -15.80 1.59 17.38
N PRO A 127 -16.79 1.37 18.26
CA PRO A 127 -17.74 2.43 18.66
C PRO A 127 -17.04 3.63 19.28
N ASP A 128 -15.97 3.40 20.06
CA ASP A 128 -15.15 4.42 20.71
C ASP A 128 -13.88 4.78 19.90
N GLY A 129 -13.82 4.41 18.62
CA GLY A 129 -12.63 4.57 17.79
C GLY A 129 -11.56 3.54 18.07
N LEU A 130 -10.34 3.81 17.54
CA LEU A 130 -9.20 2.89 17.70
C LEU A 130 -8.48 3.03 19.03
N THR A 131 -8.72 4.11 19.78
CA THR A 131 -8.02 4.42 21.05
C THR A 131 -8.04 3.24 22.04
N PRO A 132 -9.16 2.52 22.28
CA PRO A 132 -9.16 1.42 23.24
C PRO A 132 -8.25 0.24 22.86
N LEU A 133 -8.04 0.02 21.56
CA LEU A 133 -7.09 -1.00 21.05
C LEU A 133 -5.66 -0.48 21.13
N ILE A 134 -5.42 0.76 20.70
CA ILE A 134 -4.11 1.41 20.72
C ILE A 134 -3.55 1.46 22.13
N ASP A 135 -4.34 1.92 23.10
CA ASP A 135 -3.92 2.01 24.50
C ASP A 135 -3.56 0.66 25.09
N HIS A 136 -4.34 -0.38 24.76
CA HIS A 136 -4.02 -1.75 25.19
C HIS A 136 -2.69 -2.23 24.62
N ILE A 137 -2.45 -2.03 23.31
CA ILE A 137 -1.22 -2.44 22.63
C ILE A 137 -0.01 -1.69 23.19
N LYS A 138 -0.16 -0.38 23.45
CA LYS A 138 0.90 0.43 24.08
C LYS A 138 1.19 0.02 25.52
N ALA A 139 0.17 -0.34 26.27
CA ALA A 139 0.35 -0.85 27.65
C ALA A 139 1.13 -2.17 27.68
N LEU A 140 1.11 -2.95 26.59
CA LEU A 140 1.93 -4.15 26.41
C LEU A 140 3.36 -3.84 25.94
N GLY A 141 3.71 -2.57 25.74
CA GLY A 141 5.04 -2.14 25.27
C GLY A 141 5.25 -2.26 23.76
N MET A 142 4.19 -2.50 22.99
CA MET A 142 4.26 -2.60 21.54
C MET A 142 3.88 -1.27 20.88
N GLU A 143 4.40 -1.07 19.66
CA GLU A 143 3.96 -0.02 18.74
C GLU A 143 2.69 -0.46 17.99
N PHE A 144 1.77 0.47 17.72
CA PHE A 144 0.59 0.21 16.89
C PHE A 144 0.83 0.61 15.45
N GLY A 145 0.47 -0.28 14.53
CA GLY A 145 0.47 -0.06 13.09
C GLY A 145 -0.89 -0.28 12.46
N ILE A 146 -1.11 0.29 11.28
CA ILE A 146 -2.38 0.21 10.54
C ILE A 146 -2.15 -0.03 9.05
N TRP A 147 -3.10 -0.71 8.42
CA TRP A 147 -3.09 -1.04 7.00
C TRP A 147 -3.88 -0.04 6.17
N PHE A 148 -3.35 0.27 4.96
CA PHE A 148 -4.04 0.99 3.89
C PHE A 148 -3.71 0.37 2.53
N GLU A 149 -4.66 0.47 1.58
CA GLU A 149 -4.49 0.15 0.15
C GLU A 149 -5.13 1.28 -0.69
N PRO A 150 -4.52 2.47 -0.71
CA PRO A 150 -5.22 3.69 -1.14
C PRO A 150 -5.33 3.87 -2.66
N GLU A 151 -4.57 3.15 -3.47
CA GLU A 151 -4.69 3.24 -4.93
C GLU A 151 -5.90 2.48 -5.48
N MET A 152 -6.55 1.66 -4.64
CA MET A 152 -7.66 0.80 -5.03
C MET A 152 -8.98 1.26 -4.44
N VAL A 153 -10.07 0.91 -5.10
CA VAL A 153 -11.43 1.25 -4.67
C VAL A 153 -12.39 0.11 -5.04
N ASN A 154 -13.40 -0.15 -4.21
CA ASN A 154 -14.51 -1.01 -4.59
C ASN A 154 -15.61 -0.20 -5.27
N GLU A 155 -16.34 -0.82 -6.19
CA GLU A 155 -17.57 -0.24 -6.74
C GLU A 155 -18.59 0.04 -5.63
N ASP A 156 -18.71 -0.88 -4.68
CA ASP A 156 -19.53 -0.71 -3.49
C ASP A 156 -18.74 0.00 -2.39
N SER A 157 -18.41 1.26 -2.64
CA SER A 157 -17.86 2.20 -1.68
C SER A 157 -18.55 3.56 -1.80
N ASP A 158 -18.55 4.34 -0.74
CA ASP A 158 -19.08 5.71 -0.77
C ASP A 158 -18.22 6.57 -1.69
N LEU A 159 -16.91 6.36 -1.70
CA LEU A 159 -15.99 7.04 -2.61
C LEU A 159 -16.34 6.81 -4.09
N CYS A 160 -16.50 5.56 -4.50
CA CYS A 160 -16.81 5.24 -5.90
C CYS A 160 -18.20 5.74 -6.33
N ARG A 161 -19.17 5.73 -5.43
CA ARG A 161 -20.50 6.31 -5.67
C ARG A 161 -20.46 7.82 -5.84
N ALA A 162 -19.64 8.50 -5.06
CA ALA A 162 -19.51 9.96 -5.10
C ALA A 162 -18.69 10.43 -6.31
N HIS A 163 -17.68 9.66 -6.69
CA HIS A 163 -16.69 10.03 -7.72
C HIS A 163 -16.38 8.86 -8.66
N PRO A 164 -17.37 8.39 -9.47
CA PRO A 164 -17.13 7.32 -10.43
C PRO A 164 -16.12 7.72 -11.53
N ASP A 165 -15.96 9.00 -11.77
CA ASP A 165 -15.01 9.62 -12.69
C ASP A 165 -13.55 9.59 -12.19
N TRP A 166 -13.32 9.23 -10.95
CA TRP A 166 -11.97 9.03 -10.39
C TRP A 166 -11.41 7.64 -10.65
N VAL A 167 -12.21 6.74 -11.17
CA VAL A 167 -11.78 5.38 -11.51
C VAL A 167 -11.06 5.38 -12.85
N LEU A 168 -9.87 4.80 -12.85
CA LEU A 168 -9.06 4.66 -14.05
C LEU A 168 -9.52 3.47 -14.88
N GLY A 169 -9.65 3.66 -16.22
CA GLY A 169 -10.02 2.62 -17.18
C GLY A 169 -11.50 2.54 -17.51
N HIS A 170 -11.86 1.56 -18.35
CA HIS A 170 -13.21 1.38 -18.84
C HIS A 170 -14.14 0.72 -17.81
N ALA A 171 -15.44 0.94 -17.94
CA ALA A 171 -16.47 0.38 -17.05
C ALA A 171 -16.50 -1.17 -17.03
N ASP A 172 -16.07 -1.80 -18.12
CA ASP A 172 -16.00 -3.26 -18.28
C ASP A 172 -14.62 -3.85 -18.03
N GLN A 173 -13.71 -3.08 -17.40
CA GLN A 173 -12.38 -3.57 -17.06
C GLN A 173 -12.41 -4.80 -16.15
N ILE A 174 -11.41 -5.68 -16.30
CA ILE A 174 -11.26 -6.85 -15.42
C ILE A 174 -10.97 -6.38 -14.00
N ARG A 175 -11.83 -6.77 -13.07
CA ARG A 175 -11.65 -6.50 -11.64
C ARG A 175 -10.74 -7.55 -11.00
N GLY A 176 -9.53 -7.15 -10.63
CA GLY A 176 -8.67 -7.97 -9.78
C GLY A 176 -9.11 -7.83 -8.32
N ARG A 177 -9.40 -8.94 -7.61
CA ARG A 177 -9.86 -8.93 -6.21
C ARG A 177 -11.09 -8.03 -5.95
N GLN A 178 -12.04 -7.95 -6.88
CA GLN A 178 -13.22 -7.08 -6.79
C GLN A 178 -12.89 -5.59 -6.69
N GLN A 179 -11.70 -5.20 -7.10
CA GLN A 179 -11.19 -3.83 -6.99
C GLN A 179 -11.10 -3.14 -8.34
N LEU A 180 -11.30 -1.84 -8.33
CA LEU A 180 -10.98 -0.88 -9.37
C LEU A 180 -9.75 -0.06 -8.94
N VAL A 181 -9.17 0.71 -9.86
CA VAL A 181 -7.99 1.54 -9.63
C VAL A 181 -8.39 3.00 -9.69
N LEU A 182 -7.93 3.79 -8.73
CA LEU A 182 -8.10 5.25 -8.75
C LEU A 182 -7.07 5.91 -9.68
N ASP A 183 -7.47 6.97 -10.35
CA ASP A 183 -6.57 7.79 -11.16
C ASP A 183 -5.65 8.64 -10.28
N MET A 184 -4.51 8.08 -9.90
CA MET A 184 -3.51 8.77 -9.09
C MET A 184 -2.81 9.93 -9.83
N SER A 185 -3.06 10.14 -11.14
CA SER A 185 -2.62 11.35 -11.84
C SER A 185 -3.52 12.55 -11.53
N ASN A 186 -4.78 12.32 -11.13
CA ASN A 186 -5.73 13.35 -10.72
C ASN A 186 -5.34 13.94 -9.34
N GLN A 187 -5.22 15.27 -9.27
CA GLN A 187 -4.85 15.96 -8.02
C GLN A 187 -5.93 15.81 -6.94
N GLU A 188 -7.21 15.85 -7.31
CA GLU A 188 -8.34 15.74 -6.38
C GLU A 188 -8.36 14.38 -5.67
N VAL A 189 -8.04 13.30 -6.40
CA VAL A 189 -7.89 11.94 -5.84
C VAL A 189 -6.78 11.93 -4.77
N ARG A 190 -5.62 12.48 -5.11
CA ARG A 190 -4.49 12.53 -4.15
C ARG A 190 -4.80 13.37 -2.92
N ASP A 191 -5.47 14.51 -3.09
CA ASP A 191 -5.85 15.40 -1.99
C ASP A 191 -6.88 14.74 -1.07
N TYR A 192 -7.87 14.03 -1.64
CA TYR A 192 -8.83 13.25 -0.89
C TYR A 192 -8.16 12.17 -0.05
N LEU A 193 -7.33 11.33 -0.68
CA LEU A 193 -6.62 10.24 0.02
C LEU A 193 -5.71 10.79 1.11
N TYR A 194 -4.96 11.86 0.80
CA TYR A 194 -4.11 12.50 1.79
C TYR A 194 -4.90 13.02 2.99
N ALA A 195 -6.03 13.69 2.76
CA ALA A 195 -6.85 14.24 3.84
C ALA A 195 -7.37 13.14 4.76
N HIS A 196 -7.90 12.04 4.21
CA HIS A 196 -8.47 10.94 5.00
C HIS A 196 -7.39 10.16 5.77
N ILE A 197 -6.28 9.82 5.11
CA ILE A 197 -5.16 9.13 5.77
C ILE A 197 -4.56 10.03 6.85
N ALA A 198 -4.32 11.31 6.55
CA ALA A 198 -3.79 12.25 7.52
C ALA A 198 -4.71 12.46 8.72
N ASP A 199 -6.04 12.44 8.52
CA ASP A 199 -7.01 12.53 9.62
C ASP A 199 -6.91 11.32 10.56
N VAL A 200 -6.86 10.12 10.01
CA VAL A 200 -6.67 8.89 10.80
C VAL A 200 -5.36 8.96 11.60
N LEU A 201 -4.25 9.37 10.96
CA LEU A 201 -2.94 9.45 11.62
C LEU A 201 -2.85 10.55 12.68
N LYS A 202 -3.50 11.71 12.47
CA LYS A 202 -3.48 12.82 13.41
C LYS A 202 -4.30 12.55 14.67
N ASN A 203 -5.39 11.79 14.53
CA ASN A 203 -6.32 11.52 15.60
C ASN A 203 -6.02 10.22 16.38
N ASN A 204 -5.00 9.46 15.95
CA ASN A 204 -4.62 8.19 16.56
C ASN A 204 -3.10 8.07 16.68
N ASP A 205 -2.62 7.45 17.77
CA ASP A 205 -1.20 7.23 18.00
C ASP A 205 -0.71 6.01 17.19
N ILE A 206 -0.41 6.24 15.92
CA ILE A 206 -0.01 5.23 14.93
C ILE A 206 1.46 5.46 14.57
N GLY A 207 2.32 4.48 14.87
CA GLY A 207 3.75 4.54 14.58
C GLY A 207 4.16 3.85 13.28
N TYR A 208 3.26 3.08 12.65
CA TYR A 208 3.59 2.33 11.44
C TYR A 208 2.40 2.22 10.50
N ILE A 209 2.68 2.34 9.20
CA ILE A 209 1.72 2.10 8.13
C ILE A 209 2.17 0.89 7.31
N LYS A 210 1.28 -0.10 7.15
CA LYS A 210 1.38 -1.09 6.08
C LYS A 210 0.64 -0.55 4.86
N TRP A 211 1.39 -0.10 3.87
CA TRP A 211 0.86 0.34 2.57
C TRP A 211 0.87 -0.83 1.61
N ASP A 212 -0.30 -1.30 1.24
CA ASP A 212 -0.47 -2.50 0.44
C ASP A 212 -0.83 -2.20 -1.01
N HIS A 213 -0.66 -3.20 -1.89
CA HIS A 213 -1.02 -3.14 -3.29
C HIS A 213 -1.33 -4.56 -3.78
N ASN A 214 -2.61 -4.95 -3.76
CA ASN A 214 -3.03 -6.34 -3.95
C ASN A 214 -3.59 -6.62 -5.34
N ARG A 215 -3.55 -5.65 -6.25
CA ARG A 215 -4.03 -5.80 -7.60
C ARG A 215 -2.90 -5.67 -8.62
N ILE A 216 -2.84 -6.58 -9.57
CA ILE A 216 -2.05 -6.38 -10.79
C ILE A 216 -2.82 -5.41 -11.69
N LEU A 217 -2.12 -4.44 -12.28
CA LEU A 217 -2.67 -3.49 -13.27
C LEU A 217 -2.44 -4.07 -14.68
N PRO A 218 -3.38 -4.87 -15.23
CA PRO A 218 -3.11 -5.57 -16.49
C PRO A 218 -3.13 -4.64 -17.71
N VAL A 219 -4.06 -3.72 -17.77
CA VAL A 219 -4.14 -2.63 -18.76
C VAL A 219 -5.00 -1.55 -18.13
N VAL A 220 -4.43 -0.40 -17.91
CA VAL A 220 -5.20 0.78 -17.50
C VAL A 220 -5.02 1.79 -18.61
N ASP A 221 -5.94 1.79 -19.55
CA ASP A 221 -5.98 2.81 -20.59
C ASP A 221 -6.69 4.03 -20.02
N ALA A 222 -5.94 5.11 -19.91
CA ALA A 222 -6.50 6.41 -19.64
C ALA A 222 -7.01 6.98 -20.96
N GLU A 223 -8.05 6.37 -21.54
CA GLU A 223 -8.85 7.05 -22.54
C GLU A 223 -9.79 8.00 -21.83
N GLN A 224 -9.27 9.14 -21.47
CA GLN A 224 -10.08 10.33 -21.31
C GLN A 224 -9.50 11.41 -22.20
N ALA A 225 -10.22 11.62 -23.29
CA ALA A 225 -10.11 12.77 -24.14
C ALA A 225 -10.51 14.05 -23.39
#